data_3e28836e0c161985d71bebf2244dc699
#
_entry.id   3e28836e0c161985d71bebf2244dc699
#
_cell.length_a   1.000
_cell.length_b   1.000
_cell.length_c   1.000
_cell.angle_alpha   90.00
_cell.angle_beta   90.00
_cell.angle_gamma   90.00
#
_symmetry.space_group_name_H-M   'P 1'
#
loop_
_entity.id
_entity.type
_entity.pdbx_description
1 polymer ?
#
loop_
_entity_poly.entity_id
_entity_poly.type
_entity_poly.pdbx_seq_one_letter_code
_entity_poly.pdbx_strand_id
1 'polypeptide(L)'
;AGFWLEGGMSNDTGTGQGGGAAGPGFEFKRRSTISLMGGFGEVRLGRELTVGYVNSTAADVFGDNGVGASIGKSHFAGVIETRKGNGISYILPSNLGGFYGQVQYVFGEQLSSAAYDKAGDYLGARLGYRNGPLDTAIGFAKGRGASAADDADQFNIFASYDLGVVKPFIGFNQEKNKAAVQVKYQSYLLGLTAPVG
;
A
#
# COMPACT_ATOMS: atom_id res chain seq x y z
N ALA A 1 16.05 17.30 3.37
CA ALA A 1 14.83 17.21 2.60
C ALA A 1 15.11 16.48 1.28
N GLY A 2 14.11 15.80 0.73
CA GLY A 2 14.21 15.11 -0.54
C GLY A 2 12.89 15.13 -1.29
N PHE A 3 12.93 14.74 -2.56
CA PHE A 3 11.73 14.51 -3.35
C PHE A 3 11.88 13.23 -4.17
N TRP A 4 10.74 12.65 -4.56
CA TRP A 4 10.70 11.49 -5.45
C TRP A 4 9.57 11.65 -6.45
N LEU A 5 9.90 11.58 -7.73
CA LEU A 5 8.95 11.64 -8.83
C LEU A 5 9.07 10.35 -9.66
N GLU A 6 7.96 9.65 -9.85
CA GLU A 6 7.89 8.39 -10.58
C GLU A 6 6.70 8.39 -11.54
N GLY A 7 6.98 8.30 -12.81
CA GLY A 7 6.00 8.14 -13.88
C GLY A 7 6.08 6.76 -14.53
N GLY A 8 5.16 6.47 -15.44
CA GLY A 8 5.15 5.25 -16.24
C GLY A 8 4.93 5.56 -17.71
N MET A 9 5.47 4.71 -18.58
CA MET A 9 5.23 4.76 -20.03
C MET A 9 5.11 3.34 -20.59
N SER A 10 4.41 3.20 -21.71
CA SER A 10 4.39 1.96 -22.48
C SER A 10 5.70 1.78 -23.22
N ASN A 11 6.31 0.59 -23.10
CA ASN A 11 7.62 0.32 -23.70
C ASN A 11 7.58 0.22 -25.23
N ASP A 12 6.45 -0.18 -25.79
CA ASP A 12 6.24 -0.38 -27.23
C ASP A 12 5.93 0.92 -28.00
N THR A 13 5.23 1.85 -27.36
CA THR A 13 4.77 3.09 -27.98
C THR A 13 5.45 4.35 -27.43
N GLY A 14 6.12 4.26 -26.26
CA GLY A 14 6.63 5.41 -25.53
C GLY A 14 5.53 6.31 -24.94
N THR A 15 4.27 5.91 -25.04
CA THR A 15 3.14 6.69 -24.55
C THR A 15 3.15 6.75 -23.02
N GLY A 16 3.03 7.94 -22.45
CA GLY A 16 2.94 8.11 -21.00
C GLY A 16 1.69 7.44 -20.43
N GLN A 17 1.83 6.79 -19.28
CA GLN A 17 0.73 6.21 -18.53
C GLN A 17 0.08 7.25 -17.60
N GLY A 18 -0.10 8.46 -18.09
CA GLY A 18 -0.86 9.51 -17.45
C GLY A 18 -2.11 9.71 -18.29
N GLY A 19 -3.21 9.19 -17.95
CA GLY A 19 -4.42 9.38 -18.70
C GLY A 19 -5.51 9.94 -17.81
N GLY A 20 -5.75 11.22 -17.89
CA GLY A 20 -7.06 11.80 -17.57
C GLY A 20 -7.91 11.85 -18.82
N ALA A 21 -9.10 12.46 -18.74
CA ALA A 21 -10.00 12.70 -19.87
C ALA A 21 -9.37 13.52 -21.03
N ALA A 22 -8.18 14.06 -20.85
CA ALA A 22 -7.44 14.87 -21.83
C ALA A 22 -6.52 14.05 -22.77
N GLY A 23 -6.47 12.73 -22.65
CA GLY A 23 -5.65 11.87 -23.51
C GLY A 23 -4.30 11.43 -22.88
N PRO A 24 -3.45 10.75 -23.66
CA PRO A 24 -2.19 10.21 -23.15
C PRO A 24 -1.21 11.34 -22.80
N GLY A 25 -0.89 11.46 -21.51
CA GLY A 25 0.09 12.40 -20.98
C GLY A 25 1.09 11.68 -20.07
N PHE A 26 2.29 12.25 -19.92
CA PHE A 26 3.25 11.78 -18.92
C PHE A 26 2.96 12.49 -17.60
N GLU A 27 2.58 11.73 -16.59
CA GLU A 27 2.29 12.23 -15.25
C GLU A 27 3.03 11.41 -14.19
N PHE A 28 3.38 12.04 -13.07
CA PHE A 28 4.00 11.35 -11.93
C PHE A 28 2.94 10.64 -11.06
N LYS A 29 2.10 9.81 -11.70
CA LYS A 29 0.99 9.07 -11.02
C LYS A 29 1.45 7.92 -10.15
N ARG A 30 2.67 7.43 -10.34
CA ARG A 30 3.19 6.33 -9.52
C ARG A 30 3.65 6.84 -8.16
N ARG A 31 4.45 7.91 -8.13
CA ARG A 31 4.85 8.62 -6.93
C ARG A 31 5.13 10.07 -7.24
N SER A 32 4.69 10.94 -6.34
CA SER A 32 5.02 12.37 -6.38
C SER A 32 5.05 12.85 -4.93
N THR A 33 6.25 12.86 -4.32
CA THR A 33 6.40 13.11 -2.88
C THR A 33 7.54 14.07 -2.59
N ILE A 34 7.37 14.82 -1.50
CA ILE A 34 8.43 15.55 -0.82
C ILE A 34 8.60 14.98 0.60
N SER A 35 9.83 14.89 1.08
CA SER A 35 10.15 14.29 2.36
C SER A 35 11.09 15.14 3.19
N LEU A 36 10.81 15.20 4.49
CA LEU A 36 11.74 15.66 5.53
C LEU A 36 12.25 14.45 6.30
N MET A 37 13.56 14.22 6.25
CA MET A 37 14.22 13.03 6.81
C MET A 37 15.25 13.46 7.86
N GLY A 38 15.37 12.67 8.92
CA GLY A 38 16.32 12.89 10.00
C GLY A 38 16.43 11.71 10.95
N GLY A 39 17.11 11.88 12.07
CA GLY A 39 17.17 10.84 13.12
C GLY A 39 15.81 10.49 13.73
N PHE A 40 14.81 11.34 13.54
CA PHE A 40 13.42 11.11 13.94
C PHE A 40 12.65 10.19 12.97
N GLY A 41 13.21 9.83 11.82
CA GLY A 41 12.55 9.12 10.74
C GLY A 41 12.25 10.01 9.55
N GLU A 42 11.11 9.78 8.88
CA GLU A 42 10.72 10.52 7.69
C GLU A 42 9.26 10.98 7.78
N VAL A 43 9.03 12.27 7.57
CA VAL A 43 7.70 12.83 7.25
C VAL A 43 7.63 13.03 5.75
N ARG A 44 6.65 12.40 5.12
CA ARG A 44 6.47 12.40 3.66
C ARG A 44 5.10 12.96 3.31
N LEU A 45 5.06 13.83 2.30
CA LEU A 45 3.85 14.45 1.79
C LEU A 45 3.68 14.10 0.31
N GLY A 46 2.44 13.87 -0.13
CA GLY A 46 2.09 13.71 -1.52
C GLY A 46 1.52 12.34 -1.88
N ARG A 47 1.71 11.93 -3.15
CA ARG A 47 1.17 10.69 -3.71
C ARG A 47 2.17 9.54 -3.58
N GLU A 48 1.73 8.48 -2.95
CA GLU A 48 2.54 7.26 -2.80
C GLU A 48 1.67 5.99 -2.67
N LEU A 49 2.33 4.85 -2.49
CA LEU A 49 1.67 3.58 -2.16
C LEU A 49 0.94 3.69 -0.81
N THR A 50 -0.23 3.09 -0.72
CA THR A 50 -0.93 2.98 0.55
C THR A 50 -0.26 1.98 1.49
N VAL A 51 -0.34 2.22 2.79
CA VAL A 51 0.24 1.34 3.80
C VAL A 51 -0.36 -0.07 3.73
N GLY A 52 -1.66 -0.17 3.48
CA GLY A 52 -2.35 -1.45 3.33
C GLY A 52 -1.80 -2.26 2.17
N TYR A 53 -1.59 -1.62 1.02
CA TYR A 53 -0.97 -2.24 -0.15
C TYR A 53 0.47 -2.68 0.14
N VAL A 54 1.31 -1.79 0.67
CA VAL A 54 2.73 -2.10 0.97
C VAL A 54 2.87 -3.30 1.90
N ASN A 55 1.98 -3.43 2.90
CA ASN A 55 2.05 -4.56 3.82
C ASN A 55 1.54 -5.86 3.18
N SER A 56 0.52 -5.78 2.32
CA SER A 56 0.00 -6.95 1.59
C SER A 56 1.01 -7.50 0.58
N THR A 57 1.73 -6.62 -0.14
CA THR A 57 2.73 -7.03 -1.14
C THR A 57 3.97 -7.64 -0.53
N ALA A 58 4.25 -7.39 0.74
CA ALA A 58 5.42 -7.96 1.42
C ALA A 58 5.38 -9.49 1.52
N ALA A 59 4.18 -10.10 1.44
CA ALA A 59 4.03 -11.55 1.39
C ALA A 59 4.05 -12.13 -0.03
N ASP A 60 3.97 -11.29 -1.06
CA ASP A 60 3.93 -11.74 -2.46
C ASP A 60 5.34 -12.04 -2.97
N VAL A 61 5.62 -13.32 -3.24
CA VAL A 61 6.93 -13.78 -3.74
C VAL A 61 7.27 -13.23 -5.14
N PHE A 62 6.28 -12.78 -5.90
CA PHE A 62 6.44 -12.15 -7.21
C PHE A 62 6.54 -10.63 -7.13
N GLY A 63 6.37 -10.05 -5.93
CA GLY A 63 6.45 -8.60 -5.72
C GLY A 63 5.45 -7.81 -6.54
N ASP A 64 4.23 -8.32 -6.69
CA ASP A 64 3.15 -7.74 -7.49
C ASP A 64 3.50 -7.58 -8.98
N ASN A 65 4.29 -8.51 -9.53
CA ASN A 65 4.70 -8.49 -10.93
C ASN A 65 4.27 -9.76 -11.67
N GLY A 66 3.86 -9.58 -12.93
CA GLY A 66 3.53 -10.66 -13.85
C GLY A 66 2.28 -11.47 -13.46
N VAL A 67 2.14 -12.62 -14.12
CA VAL A 67 0.94 -13.47 -14.00
C VAL A 67 0.83 -14.17 -12.63
N GLY A 68 1.92 -14.26 -11.90
CA GLY A 68 1.98 -14.85 -10.55
C GLY A 68 1.62 -13.87 -9.43
N ALA A 69 1.48 -12.58 -9.73
CA ALA A 69 1.13 -11.59 -8.73
C ALA A 69 -0.19 -11.91 -8.03
N SER A 70 -0.17 -11.91 -6.71
CA SER A 70 -1.32 -12.30 -5.88
C SER A 70 -2.17 -11.11 -5.44
N ILE A 71 -1.61 -9.90 -5.47
CA ILE A 71 -2.21 -8.72 -4.85
C ILE A 71 -3.53 -8.30 -5.48
N GLY A 72 -3.65 -8.35 -6.81
CA GLY A 72 -4.87 -8.00 -7.53
C GLY A 72 -6.05 -8.94 -7.25
N LYS A 73 -5.78 -10.08 -6.58
CA LYS A 73 -6.80 -11.07 -6.15
C LYS A 73 -7.16 -10.93 -4.68
N SER A 74 -6.44 -10.09 -3.93
CA SER A 74 -6.57 -9.96 -2.48
C SER A 74 -7.14 -8.61 -2.04
N HIS A 75 -7.49 -7.72 -2.97
CA HIS A 75 -8.02 -6.40 -2.65
C HIS A 75 -9.45 -6.20 -3.12
N PHE A 76 -10.24 -5.53 -2.30
CA PHE A 76 -11.47 -4.89 -2.72
C PHE A 76 -11.14 -3.74 -3.67
N ALA A 77 -11.60 -3.84 -4.90
CA ALA A 77 -11.48 -2.75 -5.85
C ALA A 77 -12.18 -1.48 -5.32
N GLY A 78 -11.43 -0.41 -5.24
CA GLY A 78 -11.98 0.94 -5.21
C GLY A 78 -11.87 1.73 -3.91
N VAL A 79 -11.64 1.12 -2.74
CA VAL A 79 -11.58 1.88 -1.46
C VAL A 79 -10.19 1.88 -0.87
N ILE A 80 -9.56 0.71 -0.83
CA ILE A 80 -8.16 0.57 -0.41
C ILE A 80 -7.32 0.39 -1.67
N GLU A 81 -7.01 1.51 -2.29
CA GLU A 81 -6.28 1.57 -3.56
C GLU A 81 -4.80 1.29 -3.36
N THR A 82 -4.14 0.89 -4.46
CA THR A 82 -2.67 0.74 -4.49
C THR A 82 -1.96 2.04 -4.12
N ARG A 83 -2.47 3.19 -4.59
CA ARG A 83 -1.87 4.53 -4.38
C ARG A 83 -2.93 5.57 -4.13
N LYS A 84 -2.62 6.50 -3.22
CA LYS A 84 -3.46 7.69 -3.00
C LYS A 84 -2.60 8.95 -3.05
N GLY A 85 -3.20 10.04 -3.56
CA GLY A 85 -2.66 11.40 -3.49
C GLY A 85 -2.98 12.06 -2.15
N ASN A 86 -2.55 13.32 -1.97
CA ASN A 86 -2.90 14.18 -0.83
C ASN A 86 -2.62 13.55 0.53
N GLY A 87 -1.54 12.74 0.61
CA GLY A 87 -1.18 11.98 1.78
C GLY A 87 -0.12 12.67 2.64
N ILE A 88 -0.21 12.40 3.95
CA ILE A 88 0.84 12.63 4.93
C ILE A 88 1.22 11.28 5.51
N SER A 89 2.51 10.94 5.45
CA SER A 89 3.04 9.71 6.06
C SER A 89 4.14 10.03 7.04
N TYR A 90 4.18 9.26 8.12
CA TYR A 90 5.34 9.18 9.00
C TYR A 90 5.91 7.78 8.95
N ILE A 91 7.20 7.70 8.66
CA ILE A 91 7.97 6.44 8.58
C ILE A 91 8.96 6.42 9.74
N LEU A 92 8.96 5.34 10.50
CA LEU A 92 9.86 5.15 11.63
C LEU A 92 11.32 5.17 11.18
N PRO A 93 12.25 5.67 12.03
CA PRO A 93 13.67 5.63 11.74
C PRO A 93 14.21 4.19 11.75
N SER A 94 15.32 3.96 11.06
CA SER A 94 15.92 2.62 10.91
C SER A 94 16.68 2.11 12.14
N ASN A 95 16.89 2.95 13.16
CA ASN A 95 17.69 2.65 14.35
C ASN A 95 16.90 2.06 15.52
N LEU A 96 15.74 1.45 15.27
CA LEU A 96 14.85 0.88 16.30
C LEU A 96 15.07 -0.62 16.53
N GLY A 97 16.28 -1.13 16.38
CA GLY A 97 16.61 -2.53 16.71
C GLY A 97 15.86 -3.56 15.85
N GLY A 98 15.57 -3.24 14.61
CA GLY A 98 14.84 -4.09 13.67
C GLY A 98 13.35 -3.75 13.52
N PHE A 99 12.78 -2.93 14.38
CA PHE A 99 11.43 -2.43 14.19
C PHE A 99 11.38 -1.42 13.05
N TYR A 100 10.33 -1.53 12.23
CA TYR A 100 10.00 -0.57 11.19
C TYR A 100 8.49 -0.36 11.15
N GLY A 101 8.07 0.76 10.61
CA GLY A 101 6.64 1.05 10.55
C GLY A 101 6.33 2.32 9.78
N GLN A 102 5.05 2.51 9.51
CA GLN A 102 4.53 3.67 8.80
C GLN A 102 3.10 3.93 9.24
N VAL A 103 2.77 5.20 9.42
CA VAL A 103 1.39 5.68 9.54
C VAL A 103 1.15 6.64 8.39
N GLN A 104 -0.02 6.56 7.76
CA GLN A 104 -0.39 7.37 6.61
C GLN A 104 -1.83 7.85 6.78
N TYR A 105 -2.03 9.14 6.58
CA TYR A 105 -3.36 9.73 6.41
C TYR A 105 -3.45 10.39 5.04
N VAL A 106 -4.59 10.21 4.37
CA VAL A 106 -4.90 10.80 3.08
C VAL A 106 -6.18 11.60 3.19
N PHE A 107 -6.16 12.81 2.67
CA PHE A 107 -7.32 13.69 2.62
C PHE A 107 -8.14 13.44 1.37
N GLY A 108 -9.43 13.21 1.51
CA GLY A 108 -10.36 12.97 0.40
C GLY A 108 -10.77 14.23 -0.35
N GLU A 109 -10.46 15.41 0.21
CA GLU A 109 -10.70 16.73 -0.40
C GLU A 109 -12.17 17.00 -0.77
N GLN A 110 -13.09 16.46 0.00
CA GLN A 110 -14.50 16.77 -0.18
C GLN A 110 -14.85 18.12 0.44
N LEU A 111 -15.84 18.79 -0.16
CA LEU A 111 -16.41 20.00 0.43
C LEU A 111 -17.09 19.65 1.76
N SER A 112 -16.99 20.52 2.76
CA SER A 112 -17.66 20.34 4.05
C SER A 112 -19.20 20.31 3.95
N SER A 113 -19.76 20.78 2.83
CA SER A 113 -21.19 20.72 2.50
C SER A 113 -21.58 19.45 1.73
N ALA A 114 -20.64 18.55 1.42
CA ALA A 114 -20.94 17.30 0.73
C ALA A 114 -21.78 16.38 1.63
N ALA A 115 -22.66 15.58 1.01
CA ALA A 115 -23.48 14.60 1.74
C ALA A 115 -22.64 13.59 2.52
N TYR A 116 -21.40 13.32 2.07
CA TYR A 116 -20.39 12.54 2.76
C TYR A 116 -19.02 13.23 2.62
N ASP A 117 -18.71 14.08 3.57
CA ASP A 117 -17.51 14.93 3.59
C ASP A 117 -16.19 14.15 3.78
N LYS A 118 -16.29 12.87 4.17
CA LYS A 118 -15.15 11.98 4.37
C LYS A 118 -14.79 11.12 3.18
N ALA A 119 -15.57 11.20 2.08
CA ALA A 119 -15.30 10.39 0.89
C ALA A 119 -13.87 10.61 0.38
N GLY A 120 -13.15 9.52 0.16
CA GLY A 120 -11.75 9.54 -0.27
C GLY A 120 -10.72 9.53 0.85
N ASP A 121 -11.10 9.85 2.10
CA ASP A 121 -10.18 9.76 3.24
C ASP A 121 -9.62 8.35 3.39
N TYR A 122 -8.38 8.27 3.83
CA TYR A 122 -7.74 7.00 4.13
C TYR A 122 -6.83 7.15 5.35
N LEU A 123 -6.87 6.16 6.22
CA LEU A 123 -5.94 6.00 7.33
C LEU A 123 -5.33 4.61 7.26
N GLY A 124 -4.00 4.53 7.23
CA GLY A 124 -3.26 3.26 7.26
C GLY A 124 -2.13 3.30 8.28
N ALA A 125 -1.88 2.16 8.90
CA ALA A 125 -0.75 1.96 9.79
C ALA A 125 -0.19 0.56 9.64
N ARG A 126 1.14 0.43 9.69
CA ARG A 126 1.82 -0.87 9.78
C ARG A 126 2.96 -0.81 10.78
N LEU A 127 3.20 -1.93 11.44
CA LEU A 127 4.35 -2.14 12.29
C LEU A 127 4.98 -3.49 11.94
N GLY A 128 6.27 -3.51 11.73
CA GLY A 128 7.02 -4.71 11.40
C GLY A 128 8.28 -4.85 12.22
N TYR A 129 8.82 -6.04 12.16
CA TYR A 129 10.08 -6.39 12.77
C TYR A 129 10.92 -7.23 11.81
N ARG A 130 12.14 -6.78 11.56
CA ARG A 130 13.13 -7.49 10.73
C ARG A 130 14.41 -7.63 11.49
N ASN A 131 14.82 -8.88 11.72
CA ASN A 131 16.09 -9.18 12.37
C ASN A 131 16.63 -10.53 11.89
N GLY A 132 17.86 -10.53 11.38
CA GLY A 132 18.46 -11.71 10.78
C GLY A 132 17.56 -12.27 9.67
N PRO A 133 17.18 -13.57 9.75
CA PRO A 133 16.36 -14.21 8.72
C PRO A 133 14.87 -13.87 8.78
N LEU A 134 14.37 -13.33 9.88
CA LEU A 134 12.96 -13.05 10.10
C LEU A 134 12.57 -11.66 9.57
N ASP A 135 11.46 -11.60 8.82
CA ASP A 135 10.75 -10.37 8.48
C ASP A 135 9.24 -10.59 8.64
N THR A 136 8.60 -9.79 9.47
CA THR A 136 7.18 -9.87 9.72
C THR A 136 6.57 -8.50 9.94
N ALA A 137 5.32 -8.30 9.53
CA ALA A 137 4.59 -7.08 9.87
C ALA A 137 3.09 -7.31 9.91
N ILE A 138 2.44 -6.47 10.69
CA ILE A 138 1.00 -6.33 10.79
C ILE A 138 0.58 -4.96 10.24
N GLY A 139 -0.54 -4.91 9.52
CA GLY A 139 -1.08 -3.69 8.94
C GLY A 139 -2.58 -3.56 9.14
N PHE A 140 -3.01 -2.31 9.28
CA PHE A 140 -4.41 -1.91 9.34
C PHE A 140 -4.63 -0.75 8.40
N ALA A 141 -5.79 -0.74 7.74
CA ALA A 141 -6.20 0.41 6.96
C ALA A 141 -7.72 0.61 7.03
N LYS A 142 -8.13 1.87 6.89
CA LYS A 142 -9.52 2.30 6.73
C LYS A 142 -9.59 3.21 5.53
N GLY A 143 -10.41 2.86 4.55
CA GLY A 143 -10.73 3.70 3.41
C GLY A 143 -12.17 4.18 3.48
N ARG A 144 -12.40 5.42 3.08
CA ARG A 144 -13.71 6.02 2.96
C ARG A 144 -14.13 6.01 1.49
N GLY A 145 -15.24 5.33 1.21
CA GLY A 145 -15.83 5.25 -0.12
C GLY A 145 -16.62 6.49 -0.52
N ALA A 146 -17.43 6.39 -1.56
CA ALA A 146 -18.32 7.47 -1.99
C ALA A 146 -19.45 7.73 -0.99
N SER A 147 -19.78 6.73 -0.16
CA SER A 147 -20.73 6.81 0.93
C SER A 147 -20.23 6.00 2.13
N ALA A 148 -20.86 6.17 3.29
CA ALA A 148 -20.51 5.39 4.49
C ALA A 148 -20.70 3.87 4.30
N ALA A 149 -21.60 3.45 3.41
CA ALA A 149 -21.80 2.04 3.07
C ALA A 149 -20.64 1.45 2.25
N ASP A 150 -19.93 2.31 1.51
CA ASP A 150 -18.80 1.93 0.67
C ASP A 150 -17.47 1.97 1.43
N ASP A 151 -17.48 2.39 2.70
CA ASP A 151 -16.28 2.35 3.54
C ASP A 151 -15.75 0.93 3.69
N ALA A 152 -14.45 0.78 3.79
CA ALA A 152 -13.80 -0.50 4.00
C ALA A 152 -12.72 -0.44 5.08
N ASP A 153 -12.62 -1.51 5.84
CA ASP A 153 -11.54 -1.76 6.79
C ASP A 153 -10.69 -2.92 6.27
N GLN A 154 -9.37 -2.79 6.37
CA GLN A 154 -8.41 -3.84 6.02
C GLN A 154 -7.55 -4.19 7.24
N PHE A 155 -7.29 -5.47 7.37
CA PHE A 155 -6.29 -6.04 8.27
C PHE A 155 -5.43 -7.00 7.47
N ASN A 156 -4.12 -6.92 7.65
CA ASN A 156 -3.20 -7.89 7.06
C ASN A 156 -2.00 -8.17 7.98
N ILE A 157 -1.44 -9.35 7.82
CA ILE A 157 -0.22 -9.79 8.49
C ILE A 157 0.58 -10.64 7.52
N PHE A 158 1.90 -10.51 7.56
CA PHE A 158 2.79 -11.42 6.86
C PHE A 158 3.97 -11.81 7.74
N ALA A 159 4.59 -12.94 7.37
CA ALA A 159 5.89 -13.34 7.88
C ALA A 159 6.68 -14.05 6.77
N SER A 160 8.00 -13.86 6.78
CA SER A 160 8.94 -14.63 5.98
C SER A 160 10.16 -14.99 6.82
N TYR A 161 10.79 -16.12 6.50
CA TYR A 161 11.97 -16.57 7.19
C TYR A 161 13.00 -17.12 6.20
N ASP A 162 14.18 -16.53 6.15
CA ASP A 162 15.25 -16.93 5.26
C ASP A 162 16.07 -18.08 5.88
N LEU A 163 15.93 -19.28 5.31
CA LEU A 163 16.66 -20.47 5.73
C LEU A 163 18.00 -20.65 4.97
N GLY A 164 18.36 -19.69 4.11
CA GLY A 164 19.55 -19.73 3.26
C GLY A 164 19.35 -20.55 1.98
N VAL A 165 18.75 -21.72 2.07
CA VAL A 165 18.45 -22.60 0.91
C VAL A 165 17.05 -22.37 0.34
N VAL A 166 16.11 -21.93 1.18
CA VAL A 166 14.76 -21.55 0.79
C VAL A 166 14.27 -20.44 1.71
N LYS A 167 13.34 -19.61 1.22
CA LYS A 167 12.67 -18.58 2.01
C LYS A 167 11.16 -18.74 1.87
N PRO A 168 10.49 -19.34 2.86
CA PRO A 168 9.03 -19.37 2.93
C PRO A 168 8.44 -18.00 3.27
N PHE A 169 7.24 -17.77 2.75
CA PHE A 169 6.38 -16.63 3.01
C PHE A 169 5.00 -17.10 3.39
N ILE A 170 4.41 -16.44 4.37
CA ILE A 170 3.02 -16.62 4.74
C ILE A 170 2.36 -15.25 4.88
N GLY A 171 1.15 -15.12 4.37
CA GLY A 171 0.36 -13.90 4.48
C GLY A 171 -1.10 -14.18 4.72
N PHE A 172 -1.73 -13.27 5.43
CA PHE A 172 -3.17 -13.22 5.58
C PHE A 172 -3.63 -11.78 5.34
N ASN A 173 -4.68 -11.62 4.54
CA ASN A 173 -5.34 -10.33 4.34
C ASN A 173 -6.84 -10.49 4.51
N GLN A 174 -7.46 -9.54 5.18
CA GLN A 174 -8.89 -9.44 5.34
C GLN A 174 -9.34 -8.03 5.01
N GLU A 175 -10.35 -7.92 4.17
CA GLU A 175 -11.05 -6.68 3.88
C GLU A 175 -12.54 -6.84 4.14
N LYS A 176 -13.15 -5.81 4.69
CA LYS A 176 -14.55 -5.79 5.06
C LYS A 176 -15.16 -4.44 4.72
N ASN A 177 -16.24 -4.43 3.94
CA ASN A 177 -17.03 -3.21 3.71
C ASN A 177 -18.03 -2.95 4.84
N LYS A 178 -18.63 -1.76 4.83
CA LYS A 178 -19.65 -1.33 5.81
C LYS A 178 -21.07 -1.29 5.25
N ALA A 179 -21.31 -1.91 4.08
CA ALA A 179 -22.65 -2.01 3.51
C ALA A 179 -23.62 -2.74 4.46
N ALA A 180 -24.92 -2.54 4.27
CA ALA A 180 -25.96 -3.21 5.03
C ALA A 180 -25.84 -4.74 4.93
N VAL A 181 -25.48 -5.25 3.75
CA VAL A 181 -25.01 -6.62 3.56
C VAL A 181 -23.48 -6.58 3.53
N GLN A 182 -22.87 -6.89 4.66
CA GLN A 182 -21.42 -6.83 4.79
C GLN A 182 -20.76 -7.94 3.97
N VAL A 183 -19.86 -7.54 3.06
CA VAL A 183 -19.00 -8.48 2.36
C VAL A 183 -17.63 -8.47 3.03
N LYS A 184 -17.14 -9.66 3.33
CA LYS A 184 -15.83 -9.89 3.94
C LYS A 184 -15.01 -10.77 3.00
N TYR A 185 -13.89 -10.25 2.54
CA TYR A 185 -12.90 -11.02 1.81
C TYR A 185 -11.77 -11.43 2.74
N GLN A 186 -11.36 -12.69 2.63
CA GLN A 186 -10.18 -13.21 3.31
C GLN A 186 -9.31 -13.92 2.29
N SER A 187 -8.03 -13.61 2.29
CA SER A 187 -7.05 -14.30 1.47
C SER A 187 -5.89 -14.81 2.32
N TYR A 188 -5.43 -15.99 1.97
CA TYR A 188 -4.27 -16.64 2.56
C TYR A 188 -3.22 -16.79 1.47
N LEU A 189 -1.99 -16.43 1.78
CA LEU A 189 -0.88 -16.49 0.86
C LEU A 189 0.18 -17.40 1.43
N LEU A 190 0.61 -18.36 0.62
CA LEU A 190 1.77 -19.20 0.88
C LEU A 190 2.72 -19.06 -0.30
N GLY A 191 3.97 -18.79 -0.02
CA GLY A 191 4.99 -18.60 -1.03
C GLY A 191 6.32 -19.21 -0.61
N LEU A 192 7.15 -19.51 -1.61
CA LEU A 192 8.48 -20.04 -1.41
C LEU A 192 9.40 -19.47 -2.48
N THR A 193 10.56 -18.97 -2.08
CA THR A 193 11.65 -18.67 -3.00
C THR A 193 12.85 -19.56 -2.67
N ALA A 194 13.59 -19.99 -3.71
CA ALA A 194 14.83 -20.70 -3.58
C ALA A 194 15.83 -20.17 -4.61
N PRO A 195 17.10 -19.95 -4.24
CA PRO A 195 18.15 -19.65 -5.20
C PRO A 195 18.36 -20.89 -6.10
N VAL A 196 18.25 -20.69 -7.41
CA VAL A 196 18.61 -21.72 -8.41
C VAL A 196 19.89 -21.20 -9.05
N GLY A 197 20.98 -21.91 -8.81
CA GLY A 197 22.33 -21.53 -9.23
C GLY A 197 22.53 -21.40 -10.75
#